data_a22dce50adab2ba4b0fbcf02fdbb6182
#
_entry.id   a22dce50adab2ba4b0fbcf02fdbb6182
#
_cell.length_a   1.000
_cell.length_b   1.000
_cell.length_c   1.000
_cell.angle_alpha   90.00
_cell.angle_beta   90.00
_cell.angle_gamma   90.00
#
_symmetry.space_group_name_H-M   'P 1'
#
loop_
_entity.id
_entity.type
_entity.pdbx_description
1 polymer ?
#
loop_
_entity_poly.entity_id
_entity_poly.type
_entity_poly.pdbx_seq_one_letter_code
_entity_poly.pdbx_strand_id
1 'polypeptide(L)'
;MGNALGMNVIANTKRPSNERAKAHGVQFKELDELLIGSDFVQLAVTLTDETTHLIGQREFELMKPSAYLVNISRAQVVEESSLLEALRARRIAGYATDVFEKEPSYNHPLATMDNVVVTPHMAWNTPRAGKGLLNVVASNIASFLEGNPQNIVSSQNLI
;
A
#
# COMPACT_ATOMS: atom_id res chain seq x y z
N MET A 1 3.79 -5.50 13.90
CA MET A 1 3.76 -6.91 13.41
C MET A 1 5.15 -7.37 12.98
N GLY A 2 5.84 -6.73 12.03
CA GLY A 2 7.20 -7.14 11.59
C GLY A 2 8.20 -7.31 12.76
N ASN A 3 8.28 -6.34 13.67
CA ASN A 3 9.15 -6.44 14.86
C ASN A 3 8.83 -7.68 15.72
N ALA A 4 7.54 -8.04 15.84
CA ALA A 4 7.14 -9.23 16.59
C ALA A 4 7.55 -10.55 15.90
N LEU A 5 7.86 -10.50 14.61
CA LEU A 5 8.41 -11.61 13.82
C LEU A 5 9.95 -11.56 13.75
N GLY A 6 10.59 -10.67 14.50
CA GLY A 6 12.05 -10.53 14.50
C GLY A 6 12.62 -9.77 13.28
N MET A 7 11.77 -9.09 12.50
CA MET A 7 12.23 -8.31 11.35
C MET A 7 12.79 -6.96 11.80
N ASN A 8 13.81 -6.46 11.09
CA ASN A 8 14.24 -5.07 11.20
C ASN A 8 13.30 -4.20 10.35
N VAL A 9 12.48 -3.36 11.00
CA VAL A 9 11.47 -2.56 10.32
C VAL A 9 11.95 -1.14 10.12
N ILE A 10 12.04 -0.74 8.86
CA ILE A 10 12.32 0.63 8.43
C ILE A 10 11.08 1.20 7.72
N ALA A 11 10.93 2.52 7.70
CA ALA A 11 9.79 3.16 7.06
C ALA A 11 10.19 4.47 6.38
N ASN A 12 9.51 4.80 5.27
CA ASN A 12 9.54 6.12 4.66
C ASN A 12 8.20 6.82 4.90
N THR A 13 8.22 8.11 5.18
CA THR A 13 7.02 8.92 5.39
C THR A 13 7.34 10.40 5.22
N LYS A 14 6.37 11.18 4.70
CA LYS A 14 6.49 12.64 4.60
C LYS A 14 6.63 13.36 5.94
N ARG A 15 6.20 12.75 7.04
CA ARG A 15 6.20 13.36 8.38
C ARG A 15 6.92 12.44 9.38
N PRO A 16 8.24 12.27 9.25
CA PRO A 16 9.00 11.50 10.22
C PRO A 16 8.99 12.21 11.59
N SER A 17 8.91 11.45 12.68
CA SER A 17 9.11 11.96 14.02
C SER A 17 9.76 10.90 14.92
N ASN A 18 10.63 11.34 15.82
CA ASN A 18 11.30 10.46 16.76
C ASN A 18 10.31 9.76 17.72
N GLU A 19 9.23 10.46 18.07
CA GLU A 19 8.16 9.90 18.91
C GLU A 19 7.47 8.73 18.20
N ARG A 20 7.07 8.91 16.94
CA ARG A 20 6.46 7.86 16.12
C ARG A 20 7.43 6.70 15.88
N ALA A 21 8.70 7.00 15.63
CA ALA A 21 9.73 5.98 15.48
C ALA A 21 9.81 5.06 16.70
N LYS A 22 9.88 5.66 17.89
CA LYS A 22 9.91 4.92 19.17
C LYS A 22 8.61 4.16 19.43
N ALA A 23 7.44 4.81 19.24
CA ALA A 23 6.14 4.20 19.48
C ALA A 23 5.89 2.94 18.65
N HIS A 24 6.44 2.88 17.42
CA HIS A 24 6.25 1.78 16.49
C HIS A 24 7.46 0.86 16.35
N GLY A 25 8.58 1.18 16.98
CA GLY A 25 9.83 0.41 16.90
C GLY A 25 10.37 0.37 15.47
N VAL A 26 10.36 1.52 14.76
CA VAL A 26 10.82 1.64 13.37
C VAL A 26 11.91 2.71 13.25
N GLN A 27 12.75 2.59 12.22
CA GLN A 27 13.64 3.66 11.79
C GLN A 27 13.07 4.32 10.54
N PHE A 28 13.00 5.65 10.53
CA PHE A 28 12.67 6.37 9.30
C PHE A 28 13.90 6.51 8.41
N LYS A 29 13.70 6.28 7.12
CA LYS A 29 14.72 6.33 6.07
C LYS A 29 14.17 7.07 4.85
N GLU A 30 15.06 7.65 4.07
CA GLU A 30 14.71 8.13 2.72
C GLU A 30 14.35 6.95 1.82
N LEU A 31 13.55 7.21 0.78
CA LEU A 31 13.01 6.16 -0.08
C LEU A 31 14.11 5.28 -0.69
N ASP A 32 15.16 5.89 -1.22
CA ASP A 32 16.27 5.16 -1.84
C ASP A 32 16.97 4.21 -0.84
N GLU A 33 17.26 4.69 0.36
CA GLU A 33 17.87 3.87 1.41
C GLU A 33 16.95 2.70 1.83
N LEU A 34 15.63 2.95 1.87
CA LEU A 34 14.64 1.93 2.17
C LEU A 34 14.66 0.86 1.08
N LEU A 35 14.61 1.24 -0.20
CA LEU A 35 14.57 0.31 -1.32
C LEU A 35 15.84 -0.54 -1.40
N ILE A 36 17.02 0.07 -1.24
CA ILE A 36 18.32 -0.62 -1.25
C ILE A 36 18.42 -1.61 -0.09
N GLY A 37 17.91 -1.25 1.09
CA GLY A 37 18.08 -2.03 2.32
C GLY A 37 17.08 -3.16 2.52
N SER A 38 15.91 -3.11 1.87
CA SER A 38 14.77 -3.98 2.19
C SER A 38 14.79 -5.31 1.45
N ASP A 39 14.35 -6.36 2.15
CA ASP A 39 14.01 -7.65 1.56
C ASP A 39 12.52 -7.74 1.20
N PHE A 40 11.68 -7.00 1.93
CA PHE A 40 10.25 -6.84 1.66
C PHE A 40 9.89 -5.35 1.71
N VAL A 41 9.30 -4.84 0.64
CA VAL A 41 8.79 -3.47 0.55
C VAL A 41 7.27 -3.50 0.50
N GLN A 42 6.61 -2.89 1.47
CA GLN A 42 5.15 -2.79 1.49
C GLN A 42 4.72 -1.35 1.23
N LEU A 43 3.86 -1.16 0.24
CA LEU A 43 3.24 0.13 -0.07
C LEU A 43 1.97 0.29 0.77
N ALA A 44 1.94 1.36 1.58
CA ALA A 44 0.81 1.72 2.45
C ALA A 44 0.57 3.24 2.40
N VAL A 45 0.69 3.83 1.22
CA VAL A 45 0.54 5.26 0.97
C VAL A 45 -0.84 5.57 0.38
N THR A 46 -1.33 6.78 0.62
CA THR A 46 -2.51 7.30 -0.09
C THR A 46 -2.11 7.68 -1.51
N LEU A 47 -2.97 7.40 -2.49
CA LEU A 47 -2.76 7.85 -3.87
C LEU A 47 -2.99 9.36 -3.94
N THR A 48 -1.99 10.07 -4.41
CA THR A 48 -1.97 11.50 -4.68
C THR A 48 -1.12 11.74 -5.93
N ASP A 49 -1.10 12.96 -6.46
CA ASP A 49 -0.22 13.30 -7.60
C ASP A 49 1.24 12.98 -7.31
N GLU A 50 1.68 13.16 -6.05
CA GLU A 50 3.07 12.90 -5.63
C GLU A 50 3.38 11.42 -5.43
N THR A 51 2.38 10.57 -5.20
CA THR A 51 2.55 9.12 -4.99
C THR A 51 2.14 8.30 -6.21
N THR A 52 1.59 8.94 -7.23
CA THR A 52 1.37 8.30 -8.53
C THR A 52 2.72 7.94 -9.14
N HIS A 53 2.87 6.66 -9.51
CA HIS A 53 4.12 6.09 -10.04
C HIS A 53 5.33 6.32 -9.11
N LEU A 54 5.08 6.32 -7.79
CA LEU A 54 6.15 6.42 -6.78
C LEU A 54 7.21 5.32 -6.95
N ILE A 55 6.80 4.15 -7.44
CA ILE A 55 7.69 3.04 -7.79
C ILE A 55 7.64 2.86 -9.31
N GLY A 56 8.69 3.31 -9.96
CA GLY A 56 8.93 3.17 -11.39
C GLY A 56 10.22 2.42 -11.68
N GLN A 57 10.72 2.54 -12.92
CA GLN A 57 11.92 1.83 -13.37
C GLN A 57 13.13 2.08 -12.45
N ARG A 58 13.39 3.34 -12.10
CA ARG A 58 14.51 3.71 -11.23
C ARG A 58 14.42 3.03 -9.86
N GLU A 59 13.24 3.01 -9.26
CA GLU A 59 13.01 2.43 -7.95
C GLU A 59 13.20 0.91 -7.97
N PHE A 60 12.76 0.25 -9.04
CA PHE A 60 13.06 -1.18 -9.25
C PHE A 60 14.58 -1.44 -9.37
N GLU A 61 15.34 -0.55 -9.99
CA GLU A 61 16.79 -0.67 -10.09
C GLU A 61 17.51 -0.53 -8.74
N LEU A 62 16.92 0.14 -7.76
CA LEU A 62 17.44 0.27 -6.40
C LEU A 62 17.15 -0.94 -5.52
N MET A 63 16.09 -1.69 -5.80
CA MET A 63 15.70 -2.84 -4.98
C MET A 63 16.69 -4.00 -5.13
N LYS A 64 16.81 -4.84 -4.10
CA LYS A 64 17.57 -6.09 -4.18
C LYS A 64 16.92 -7.05 -5.19
N PRO A 65 17.70 -7.84 -5.94
CA PRO A 65 17.15 -8.90 -6.80
C PRO A 65 16.35 -9.96 -6.03
N SER A 66 16.62 -10.13 -4.74
CA SER A 66 15.88 -11.03 -3.84
C SER A 66 14.67 -10.38 -3.17
N ALA A 67 14.41 -9.10 -3.40
CA ALA A 67 13.33 -8.38 -2.74
C ALA A 67 11.95 -8.69 -3.32
N TYR A 68 10.95 -8.60 -2.45
CA TYR A 68 9.53 -8.66 -2.80
C TYR A 68 8.87 -7.31 -2.59
N LEU A 69 8.06 -6.89 -3.56
CA LEU A 69 7.19 -5.71 -3.44
C LEU A 69 5.76 -6.14 -3.15
N VAL A 70 5.12 -5.51 -2.16
CA VAL A 70 3.73 -5.77 -1.78
C VAL A 70 2.92 -4.49 -1.90
N ASN A 71 1.89 -4.47 -2.74
CA ASN A 71 1.01 -3.32 -2.91
C ASN A 71 -0.43 -3.65 -2.48
N ILE A 72 -0.84 -3.11 -1.34
CA ILE A 72 -2.20 -3.19 -0.82
C ILE A 72 -2.83 -1.79 -0.70
N SER A 73 -2.25 -0.80 -1.37
CA SER A 73 -2.74 0.58 -1.37
C SER A 73 -3.58 0.88 -2.62
N ARG A 74 -2.96 1.33 -3.69
CA ARG A 74 -3.59 1.58 -5.00
C ARG A 74 -2.63 1.16 -6.11
N ALA A 75 -3.17 0.64 -7.20
CA ALA A 75 -2.37 0.15 -8.33
C ALA A 75 -1.46 1.25 -8.90
N GLN A 76 -2.00 2.44 -9.08
CA GLN A 76 -1.30 3.59 -9.69
C GLN A 76 -0.09 4.11 -8.88
N VAL A 77 0.14 3.62 -7.66
CA VAL A 77 1.37 3.92 -6.91
C VAL A 77 2.58 3.28 -7.57
N VAL A 78 2.36 2.21 -8.33
CA VAL A 78 3.40 1.51 -9.10
C VAL A 78 3.16 1.74 -10.60
N GLU A 79 4.19 2.09 -11.34
CA GLU A 79 4.12 2.16 -12.79
C GLU A 79 4.06 0.74 -13.38
N GLU A 80 2.90 0.38 -13.93
CA GLU A 80 2.63 -1.02 -14.35
C GLU A 80 3.59 -1.53 -15.42
N SER A 81 3.96 -0.70 -16.40
CA SER A 81 4.91 -1.06 -17.45
C SER A 81 6.26 -1.47 -16.87
N SER A 82 6.81 -0.66 -15.99
CA SER A 82 8.08 -0.91 -15.30
C SER A 82 8.02 -2.12 -14.37
N LEU A 83 6.88 -2.33 -13.70
CA LEU A 83 6.64 -3.53 -12.88
C LEU A 83 6.70 -4.81 -13.73
N LEU A 84 5.96 -4.83 -14.84
CA LEU A 84 5.93 -6.01 -15.73
C LEU A 84 7.32 -6.33 -16.30
N GLU A 85 8.09 -5.31 -16.67
CA GLU A 85 9.47 -5.46 -17.13
C GLU A 85 10.37 -6.00 -16.01
N ALA A 86 10.34 -5.39 -14.83
CA ALA A 86 11.14 -5.83 -13.69
C ALA A 86 10.86 -7.28 -13.28
N LEU A 87 9.59 -7.70 -13.32
CA LEU A 87 9.19 -9.07 -12.99
C LEU A 87 9.65 -10.08 -14.07
N ARG A 88 9.50 -9.75 -15.35
CA ARG A 88 9.97 -10.61 -16.46
C ARG A 88 11.49 -10.76 -16.47
N ALA A 89 12.20 -9.68 -16.22
CA ALA A 89 13.66 -9.66 -16.12
C ALA A 89 14.20 -10.23 -14.82
N ARG A 90 13.33 -10.65 -13.87
CA ARG A 90 13.72 -11.08 -12.51
C ARG A 90 14.58 -10.04 -11.80
N ARG A 91 14.31 -8.76 -12.04
CA ARG A 91 14.99 -7.65 -11.38
C ARG A 91 14.66 -7.59 -9.89
N ILE A 92 13.46 -8.04 -9.54
CA ILE A 92 13.01 -8.33 -8.18
C ILE A 92 12.52 -9.79 -8.11
N ALA A 93 12.51 -10.38 -6.92
CA ALA A 93 12.10 -11.77 -6.74
C ALA A 93 10.62 -11.98 -7.01
N GLY A 94 9.77 -11.04 -6.61
CA GLY A 94 8.34 -11.15 -6.84
C GLY A 94 7.53 -9.95 -6.41
N TYR A 95 6.23 -10.03 -6.72
CA TYR A 95 5.24 -9.01 -6.43
C TYR A 95 3.98 -9.62 -5.83
N ALA A 96 3.36 -8.92 -4.88
CA ALA A 96 2.04 -9.28 -4.39
C ALA A 96 1.11 -8.06 -4.41
N THR A 97 -0.11 -8.23 -4.89
CA THR A 97 -1.08 -7.14 -4.94
C THR A 97 -2.50 -7.58 -4.67
N ASP A 98 -3.28 -6.69 -4.03
CA ASP A 98 -4.73 -6.81 -3.86
C ASP A 98 -5.48 -5.77 -4.71
N VAL A 99 -4.76 -4.96 -5.51
CA VAL A 99 -5.33 -3.81 -6.23
C VAL A 99 -4.90 -3.79 -7.70
N PHE A 100 -5.81 -3.33 -8.58
CA PHE A 100 -5.59 -3.21 -10.03
C PHE A 100 -6.07 -1.85 -10.51
N GLU A 101 -5.55 -1.36 -11.65
CA GLU A 101 -6.02 -0.08 -12.23
C GLU A 101 -7.47 -0.14 -12.69
N LYS A 102 -7.87 -1.29 -13.23
CA LYS A 102 -9.26 -1.56 -13.61
C LYS A 102 -9.76 -2.75 -12.82
N GLU A 103 -10.81 -2.55 -12.05
CA GLU A 103 -11.45 -3.59 -11.25
C GLU A 103 -12.91 -3.77 -11.64
N PRO A 104 -13.42 -5.00 -11.76
CA PRO A 104 -12.71 -6.28 -11.61
C PRO A 104 -11.77 -6.59 -12.79
N SER A 105 -10.61 -7.23 -12.50
CA SER A 105 -9.60 -7.58 -13.49
C SER A 105 -9.56 -9.10 -13.71
N TYR A 106 -10.11 -9.57 -14.83
CA TYR A 106 -10.25 -11.01 -15.10
C TYR A 106 -9.07 -11.63 -15.85
N ASN A 107 -8.32 -10.86 -16.66
CA ASN A 107 -7.27 -11.35 -17.53
C ASN A 107 -5.99 -10.50 -17.43
N HIS A 108 -5.61 -10.14 -16.21
CA HIS A 108 -4.45 -9.29 -16.01
C HIS A 108 -3.14 -10.07 -16.23
N PRO A 109 -2.14 -9.50 -16.91
CA PRO A 109 -0.85 -10.18 -17.14
C PRO A 109 -0.17 -10.65 -15.85
N LEU A 110 -0.29 -9.90 -14.76
CA LEU A 110 0.25 -10.26 -13.46
C LEU A 110 -0.28 -11.59 -12.94
N ALA A 111 -1.54 -11.94 -13.22
CA ALA A 111 -2.16 -13.17 -12.73
C ALA A 111 -1.59 -14.45 -13.36
N THR A 112 -0.83 -14.33 -14.46
CA THR A 112 -0.22 -15.47 -15.15
C THR A 112 1.26 -15.65 -14.83
N MET A 113 1.86 -14.75 -14.04
CA MET A 113 3.28 -14.78 -13.70
C MET A 113 3.53 -15.67 -12.47
N ASP A 114 4.54 -16.51 -12.51
CA ASP A 114 4.89 -17.47 -11.45
C ASP A 114 5.52 -16.84 -10.21
N ASN A 115 5.99 -15.59 -10.33
CA ASN A 115 6.56 -14.80 -9.24
C ASN A 115 5.60 -13.71 -8.73
N VAL A 116 4.30 -13.85 -8.99
CA VAL A 116 3.28 -12.88 -8.57
C VAL A 116 2.15 -13.55 -7.81
N VAL A 117 1.72 -12.90 -6.73
CA VAL A 117 0.52 -13.27 -5.98
C VAL A 117 -0.52 -12.16 -6.13
N VAL A 118 -1.70 -12.51 -6.58
CA VAL A 118 -2.81 -11.56 -6.74
C VAL A 118 -4.03 -11.98 -5.94
N THR A 119 -4.74 -11.00 -5.38
CA THR A 119 -6.05 -11.17 -4.75
C THR A 119 -7.02 -10.11 -5.29
N PRO A 120 -8.35 -10.39 -5.31
CA PRO A 120 -9.31 -9.53 -6.00
C PRO A 120 -9.86 -8.40 -5.11
N HIS A 121 -8.99 -7.53 -4.59
CA HIS A 121 -9.30 -6.37 -3.74
C HIS A 121 -10.17 -6.77 -2.53
N MET A 122 -9.72 -7.78 -1.81
CA MET A 122 -10.47 -8.38 -0.70
C MET A 122 -9.76 -8.30 0.67
N ALA A 123 -8.65 -7.62 0.78
CA ALA A 123 -7.90 -7.51 2.05
C ALA A 123 -8.73 -6.91 3.19
N TRP A 124 -9.72 -6.06 2.87
CA TRP A 124 -10.68 -5.49 3.82
C TRP A 124 -11.80 -6.47 4.21
N ASN A 125 -12.07 -7.51 3.43
CA ASN A 125 -13.26 -8.36 3.55
C ASN A 125 -13.13 -9.36 4.71
N THR A 126 -13.37 -8.86 5.91
CA THR A 126 -13.45 -9.65 7.13
C THR A 126 -14.80 -9.41 7.83
N PRO A 127 -15.34 -10.38 8.60
CA PRO A 127 -16.58 -10.18 9.36
C PRO A 127 -16.53 -8.96 10.28
N ARG A 128 -15.37 -8.67 10.87
CA ARG A 128 -15.16 -7.51 11.73
C ARG A 128 -15.23 -6.20 10.95
N ALA A 129 -14.59 -6.12 9.78
CA ALA A 129 -14.59 -4.93 8.95
C ALA A 129 -15.99 -4.65 8.39
N GLY A 130 -16.71 -5.68 7.90
CA GLY A 130 -18.08 -5.53 7.41
C GLY A 130 -19.03 -5.02 8.50
N LYS A 131 -18.99 -5.58 9.71
CA LYS A 131 -19.77 -5.10 10.84
C LYS A 131 -19.41 -3.67 11.23
N GLY A 132 -18.10 -3.34 11.24
CA GLY A 132 -17.62 -1.98 11.52
C GLY A 132 -18.15 -0.97 10.52
N LEU A 133 -18.10 -1.28 9.23
CA LEU A 133 -18.62 -0.43 8.17
C LEU A 133 -20.13 -0.13 8.35
N LEU A 134 -20.94 -1.17 8.58
CA LEU A 134 -22.38 -1.00 8.80
C LEU A 134 -22.67 -0.14 10.02
N ASN A 135 -21.95 -0.31 11.11
CA ASN A 135 -22.12 0.51 12.31
C ASN A 135 -21.78 1.99 12.05
N VAL A 136 -20.71 2.28 11.30
CA VAL A 136 -20.33 3.66 10.95
C VAL A 136 -21.39 4.29 10.05
N VAL A 137 -21.88 3.56 9.05
CA VAL A 137 -22.97 4.06 8.15
C VAL A 137 -24.22 4.38 8.96
N ALA A 138 -24.68 3.46 9.81
CA ALA A 138 -25.86 3.67 10.65
C ALA A 138 -25.68 4.88 11.60
N SER A 139 -24.52 5.00 12.24
CA SER A 139 -24.20 6.13 13.11
C SER A 139 -24.18 7.45 12.36
N ASN A 140 -23.60 7.51 11.17
CA ASN A 140 -23.58 8.72 10.35
C ASN A 140 -25.00 9.18 9.96
N ILE A 141 -25.86 8.24 9.58
CA ILE A 141 -27.26 8.55 9.23
C ILE A 141 -28.01 9.09 10.46
N ALA A 142 -27.91 8.42 11.61
CA ALA A 142 -28.55 8.83 12.85
C ALA A 142 -28.09 10.25 13.26
N SER A 143 -26.80 10.49 13.30
CA SER A 143 -26.23 11.80 13.66
C SER A 143 -26.64 12.91 12.67
N PHE A 144 -26.74 12.60 11.40
CA PHE A 144 -27.23 13.55 10.40
C PHE A 144 -28.69 13.94 10.66
N LEU A 145 -29.56 12.96 10.95
CA LEU A 145 -30.97 13.20 11.25
C LEU A 145 -31.19 13.98 12.55
N GLU A 146 -30.29 13.82 13.51
CA GLU A 146 -30.28 14.56 14.78
C GLU A 146 -29.72 15.99 14.63
N GLY A 147 -29.29 16.41 13.44
CA GLY A 147 -28.71 17.72 13.17
C GLY A 147 -27.24 17.87 13.69
N ASN A 148 -26.58 16.76 14.04
CA ASN A 148 -25.20 16.74 14.50
C ASN A 148 -24.34 15.79 13.64
N PRO A 149 -24.13 16.12 12.35
CA PRO A 149 -23.44 15.23 11.42
C PRO A 149 -21.99 15.00 11.82
N GLN A 150 -21.53 13.76 11.70
CA GLN A 150 -20.16 13.33 11.97
C GLN A 150 -19.50 12.78 10.70
N ASN A 151 -18.17 12.66 10.70
CA ASN A 151 -17.36 12.19 9.56
C ASN A 151 -17.63 12.98 8.26
N ILE A 152 -17.82 14.29 8.40
CA ILE A 152 -18.06 15.17 7.24
C ILE A 152 -16.79 15.25 6.42
N VAL A 153 -16.90 14.93 5.13
CA VAL A 153 -15.86 15.14 4.11
C VAL A 153 -16.22 16.41 3.35
N SER A 154 -15.43 17.46 3.55
CA SER A 154 -15.53 18.70 2.77
C SER A 154 -14.30 18.87 1.90
N SER A 155 -14.42 19.71 0.85
CA SER A 155 -13.28 20.06 -0.02
C SER A 155 -12.11 20.68 0.71
N GLN A 156 -12.29 21.18 1.93
CA GLN A 156 -11.23 21.70 2.80
C GLN A 156 -10.48 20.62 3.59
N ASN A 157 -11.01 19.40 3.66
CA ASN A 157 -10.42 18.28 4.39
C ASN A 157 -9.81 17.20 3.47
N LEU A 158 -9.75 17.46 2.16
CA LEU A 158 -9.18 16.59 1.15
C LEU A 158 -7.73 16.93 0.83
N ILE A 159 -6.97 17.47 1.81
CA ILE A 159 -5.55 17.76 1.69
C ILE A 159 -4.73 16.77 2.53
#